data_4267eac3d35001063b6c81ef6db9f9bb
#
_entry.id   4267eac3d35001063b6c81ef6db9f9bb
#
_cell.length_a   1.000
_cell.length_b   1.000
_cell.length_c   1.000
_cell.angle_alpha   90.00
_cell.angle_beta   90.00
_cell.angle_gamma   90.00
#
_symmetry.space_group_name_H-M   'P 1'
#
loop_
_entity.id
_entity.type
_entity.pdbx_description
1 polymer ?
#
loop_
_entity_poly.entity_id
_entity_poly.type
_entity_poly.pdbx_seq_one_letter_code
_entity_poly.pdbx_strand_id
1 'polypeptide(L)'
;MNILEIIYNNVTAPILEIISKIPEIVGKFILFIVFITIGYVLGRITYFFVKFILKNIINLDEILEKYELKQAYYGYSLNFILSNLAKWYVYIYFLILGLEISGVSIKNIVLTFLSNLYIAIGIFLFGLIVAQIAYNIIYKSNIKEKELLSDIAKYVLVYIFFVLSLDYIGIKIEIFLDLLRYFALAASISLGIFLAVIVLIRYKEEIEKILK
;
A
#
# COMPACT_ATOMS: atom_id res chain seq x y z
N MET A 1 25.36 -59.25 2.39
CA MET A 1 24.31 -58.49 1.70
C MET A 1 24.45 -58.74 0.23
N ASN A 2 23.43 -59.27 -0.42
CA ASN A 2 23.51 -59.70 -1.82
C ASN A 2 23.49 -58.47 -2.74
N ILE A 3 24.32 -58.46 -3.78
CA ILE A 3 24.38 -57.32 -4.74
C ILE A 3 22.98 -56.98 -5.29
N LEU A 4 22.12 -57.96 -5.47
CA LEU A 4 20.73 -57.77 -5.87
C LEU A 4 19.90 -57.01 -4.85
N GLU A 5 20.10 -57.20 -3.54
CA GLU A 5 19.43 -56.46 -2.49
C GLU A 5 19.89 -54.97 -2.45
N ILE A 6 21.17 -54.78 -2.72
CA ILE A 6 21.74 -53.40 -2.77
C ILE A 6 21.11 -52.63 -3.95
N ILE A 7 21.02 -53.24 -5.12
CA ILE A 7 20.40 -52.64 -6.32
C ILE A 7 18.91 -52.40 -6.08
N TYR A 8 18.20 -53.37 -5.52
CA TYR A 8 16.78 -53.22 -5.23
C TYR A 8 16.51 -52.06 -4.26
N ASN A 9 17.19 -52.02 -3.14
CA ASN A 9 16.95 -51.01 -2.09
C ASN A 9 17.43 -49.59 -2.47
N ASN A 10 18.52 -49.49 -3.24
CA ASN A 10 19.10 -48.15 -3.57
C ASN A 10 18.65 -47.59 -4.92
N VAL A 11 18.11 -48.40 -5.81
CA VAL A 11 17.70 -47.97 -7.15
C VAL A 11 16.22 -48.27 -7.42
N THR A 12 15.84 -49.53 -7.33
CA THR A 12 14.51 -49.98 -7.76
C THR A 12 13.40 -49.50 -6.81
N ALA A 13 13.59 -49.63 -5.49
CA ALA A 13 12.58 -49.22 -4.52
C ALA A 13 12.32 -47.68 -4.52
N PRO A 14 13.33 -46.79 -4.56
CA PRO A 14 13.10 -45.36 -4.69
C PRO A 14 12.39 -44.96 -5.99
N ILE A 15 12.74 -45.62 -7.13
CA ILE A 15 12.07 -45.38 -8.42
C ILE A 15 10.60 -45.77 -8.36
N LEU A 16 10.29 -46.96 -7.83
CA LEU A 16 8.90 -47.41 -7.66
C LEU A 16 8.11 -46.53 -6.73
N GLU A 17 8.73 -46.01 -5.68
CA GLU A 17 8.10 -45.04 -4.76
C GLU A 17 7.77 -43.73 -5.49
N ILE A 18 8.67 -43.19 -6.32
CA ILE A 18 8.41 -42.01 -7.13
C ILE A 18 7.25 -42.27 -8.11
N ILE A 19 7.29 -43.41 -8.83
CA ILE A 19 6.24 -43.76 -9.80
C ILE A 19 4.88 -43.89 -9.11
N SER A 20 4.81 -44.48 -7.92
CA SER A 20 3.56 -44.63 -7.16
C SER A 20 2.95 -43.27 -6.72
N LYS A 21 3.77 -42.21 -6.56
CA LYS A 21 3.32 -40.86 -6.17
C LYS A 21 2.87 -40.01 -7.34
N ILE A 22 3.19 -40.39 -8.60
CA ILE A 22 2.81 -39.60 -9.79
C ILE A 22 1.30 -39.32 -9.86
N PRO A 23 0.38 -40.27 -9.67
CA PRO A 23 -1.06 -39.99 -9.73
C PRO A 23 -1.52 -38.96 -8.71
N GLU A 24 -0.95 -39.00 -7.49
CA GLU A 24 -1.24 -38.03 -6.45
C GLU A 24 -0.77 -36.61 -6.84
N ILE A 25 0.45 -36.51 -7.36
CA ILE A 25 1.02 -35.23 -7.82
C ILE A 25 0.19 -34.63 -8.96
N VAL A 26 -0.19 -35.44 -9.94
CA VAL A 26 -1.03 -35.06 -11.06
C VAL A 26 -2.41 -34.60 -10.57
N GLY A 27 -3.01 -35.34 -9.64
CA GLY A 27 -4.30 -34.97 -9.04
C GLY A 27 -4.25 -33.62 -8.33
N LYS A 28 -3.22 -33.37 -7.51
CA LYS A 28 -2.99 -32.10 -6.84
C LYS A 28 -2.80 -30.94 -7.83
N PHE A 29 -2.06 -31.18 -8.91
CA PHE A 29 -1.84 -30.17 -9.95
C PHE A 29 -3.14 -29.83 -10.70
N ILE A 30 -3.97 -30.80 -11.01
CA ILE A 30 -5.29 -30.57 -11.62
C ILE A 30 -6.17 -29.73 -10.67
N LEU A 31 -6.24 -30.10 -9.39
CA LEU A 31 -6.98 -29.34 -8.39
C LEU A 31 -6.47 -27.89 -8.29
N PHE A 32 -5.15 -27.67 -8.30
CA PHE A 32 -4.56 -26.33 -8.31
C PHE A 32 -5.07 -25.49 -9.48
N ILE A 33 -5.08 -26.04 -10.70
CA ILE A 33 -5.60 -25.34 -11.89
C ILE A 33 -7.09 -25.03 -11.74
N VAL A 34 -7.87 -25.96 -11.20
CA VAL A 34 -9.31 -25.77 -10.93
C VAL A 34 -9.52 -24.60 -9.98
N PHE A 35 -8.78 -24.52 -8.87
CA PHE A 35 -8.89 -23.42 -7.92
C PHE A 35 -8.51 -22.05 -8.52
N ILE A 36 -7.47 -21.98 -9.34
CA ILE A 36 -7.11 -20.76 -10.06
C ILE A 36 -8.23 -20.34 -11.00
N THR A 37 -8.83 -21.30 -11.73
CA THR A 37 -9.91 -21.01 -12.67
C THR A 37 -11.15 -20.48 -11.94
N ILE A 38 -11.53 -21.12 -10.82
CA ILE A 38 -12.63 -20.67 -9.96
C ILE A 38 -12.33 -19.27 -9.43
N GLY A 39 -11.12 -19.05 -8.92
CA GLY A 39 -10.67 -17.75 -8.43
C GLY A 39 -10.77 -16.65 -9.49
N TYR A 40 -10.37 -16.95 -10.72
CA TYR A 40 -10.48 -16.01 -11.84
C TYR A 40 -11.93 -15.62 -12.12
N VAL A 41 -12.85 -16.59 -12.18
CA VAL A 41 -14.27 -16.34 -12.41
C VAL A 41 -14.88 -15.54 -11.26
N LEU A 42 -14.65 -15.96 -10.01
CA LEU A 42 -15.17 -15.28 -8.83
C LEU A 42 -14.59 -13.87 -8.68
N GLY A 43 -13.32 -13.68 -8.96
CA GLY A 43 -12.72 -12.35 -8.92
C GLY A 43 -13.30 -11.40 -9.96
N ARG A 44 -13.65 -11.89 -11.16
CA ARG A 44 -14.38 -11.09 -12.14
C ARG A 44 -15.79 -10.71 -11.64
N ILE A 45 -16.51 -11.66 -11.07
CA ILE A 45 -17.83 -11.41 -10.48
C ILE A 45 -17.71 -10.36 -9.37
N THR A 46 -16.74 -10.51 -8.47
CA THR A 46 -16.47 -9.57 -7.38
C THR A 46 -16.17 -8.16 -7.91
N TYR A 47 -15.37 -8.04 -8.96
CA TYR A 47 -15.10 -6.75 -9.60
C TYR A 47 -16.37 -6.04 -10.05
N PHE A 48 -17.23 -6.74 -10.79
CA PHE A 48 -18.49 -6.16 -11.28
C PHE A 48 -19.43 -5.82 -10.13
N PHE A 49 -19.54 -6.67 -9.14
CA PHE A 49 -20.39 -6.48 -7.98
C PHE A 49 -19.96 -5.26 -7.15
N VAL A 50 -18.67 -5.17 -6.80
CA VAL A 50 -18.13 -4.03 -6.06
C VAL A 50 -18.27 -2.74 -6.87
N LYS A 51 -17.96 -2.77 -8.17
CA LYS A 51 -18.11 -1.62 -9.05
C LYS A 51 -19.57 -1.15 -9.13
N PHE A 52 -20.53 -2.08 -9.19
CA PHE A 52 -21.95 -1.78 -9.19
C PHE A 52 -22.39 -1.08 -7.90
N ILE A 53 -21.97 -1.61 -6.74
CA ILE A 53 -22.28 -1.02 -5.43
C ILE A 53 -21.70 0.39 -5.33
N LEU A 54 -20.42 0.54 -5.61
CA LEU A 54 -19.73 1.83 -5.46
C LEU A 54 -20.26 2.90 -6.41
N LYS A 55 -20.63 2.51 -7.63
CA LYS A 55 -21.14 3.43 -8.65
C LYS A 55 -22.62 3.77 -8.46
N ASN A 56 -23.48 2.76 -8.23
CA ASN A 56 -24.93 2.94 -8.32
C ASN A 56 -25.61 3.11 -6.95
N ILE A 57 -24.99 2.62 -5.86
CA ILE A 57 -25.56 2.72 -4.52
C ILE A 57 -24.92 3.85 -3.75
N ILE A 58 -23.59 3.94 -3.77
CA ILE A 58 -22.83 4.92 -2.98
C ILE A 58 -22.60 6.21 -3.75
N ASN A 59 -22.53 6.14 -5.11
CA ASN A 59 -22.15 7.26 -6.00
C ASN A 59 -20.82 7.90 -5.59
N LEU A 60 -19.82 7.06 -5.24
CA LEU A 60 -18.59 7.48 -4.60
C LEU A 60 -17.80 8.53 -5.42
N ASP A 61 -17.73 8.34 -6.75
CA ASP A 61 -17.01 9.29 -7.63
C ASP A 61 -17.73 10.66 -7.69
N GLU A 62 -19.07 10.69 -7.64
CA GLU A 62 -19.85 11.92 -7.57
C GLU A 62 -19.64 12.66 -6.24
N ILE A 63 -19.59 11.92 -5.13
CA ILE A 63 -19.28 12.49 -3.82
C ILE A 63 -17.87 13.13 -3.83
N LEU A 64 -16.87 12.43 -4.37
CA LEU A 64 -15.52 12.95 -4.46
C LEU A 64 -15.43 14.19 -5.39
N GLU A 65 -16.18 14.21 -6.48
CA GLU A 65 -16.24 15.36 -7.39
C GLU A 65 -16.88 16.58 -6.72
N LYS A 66 -17.99 16.38 -6.01
CA LYS A 66 -18.70 17.42 -5.26
C LYS A 66 -17.80 18.11 -4.22
N TYR A 67 -16.87 17.39 -3.60
CA TYR A 67 -15.92 17.92 -2.62
C TYR A 67 -14.56 18.28 -3.23
N GLU A 68 -14.43 18.29 -4.56
CA GLU A 68 -13.17 18.58 -5.28
C GLU A 68 -12.02 17.62 -4.91
N LEU A 69 -12.35 16.37 -4.56
CA LEU A 69 -11.40 15.35 -4.10
C LEU A 69 -10.92 14.41 -5.23
N LYS A 70 -11.45 14.56 -6.44
CA LYS A 70 -11.07 13.72 -7.60
C LYS A 70 -9.56 13.79 -7.91
N GLN A 71 -8.93 14.93 -7.64
CA GLN A 71 -7.49 15.12 -7.82
C GLN A 71 -6.63 14.36 -6.79
N ALA A 72 -7.22 13.86 -5.68
CA ALA A 72 -6.51 13.05 -4.71
C ALA A 72 -5.92 11.78 -5.33
N TYR A 73 -6.58 11.23 -6.34
CA TYR A 73 -6.18 9.98 -7.01
C TYR A 73 -5.60 10.20 -8.41
N TYR A 74 -5.04 11.38 -8.67
CA TYR A 74 -4.39 11.72 -9.95
C TYR A 74 -5.30 11.46 -11.17
N GLY A 75 -6.60 11.71 -11.03
CA GLY A 75 -7.59 11.54 -12.10
C GLY A 75 -8.15 10.12 -12.25
N TYR A 76 -7.66 9.13 -11.48
CA TYR A 76 -8.25 7.79 -11.47
C TYR A 76 -9.54 7.76 -10.66
N SER A 77 -10.52 6.98 -11.13
CA SER A 77 -11.75 6.73 -10.37
C SER A 77 -11.48 5.83 -9.16
N LEU A 78 -11.91 6.26 -7.98
CA LEU A 78 -11.80 5.45 -6.77
C LEU A 78 -12.61 4.15 -6.88
N ASN A 79 -13.76 4.19 -7.60
CA ASN A 79 -14.53 3.00 -7.91
C ASN A 79 -13.72 1.96 -8.67
N PHE A 80 -12.90 2.40 -9.63
CA PHE A 80 -12.02 1.51 -10.39
C PHE A 80 -10.92 0.92 -9.50
N ILE A 81 -10.27 1.73 -8.66
CA ILE A 81 -9.20 1.29 -7.75
C ILE A 81 -9.75 0.23 -6.79
N LEU A 82 -10.84 0.52 -6.06
CA LEU A 82 -11.41 -0.39 -5.07
C LEU A 82 -11.95 -1.68 -5.69
N SER A 83 -12.59 -1.59 -6.87
CA SER A 83 -13.09 -2.78 -7.57
C SER A 83 -11.95 -3.69 -8.04
N ASN A 84 -10.83 -3.12 -8.51
CA ASN A 84 -9.65 -3.89 -8.86
C ASN A 84 -8.97 -4.51 -7.63
N LEU A 85 -8.87 -3.80 -6.53
CA LEU A 85 -8.36 -4.35 -5.27
C LEU A 85 -9.19 -5.56 -4.84
N ALA A 86 -10.51 -5.45 -4.80
CA ALA A 86 -11.40 -6.55 -4.43
C ALA A 86 -11.21 -7.77 -5.35
N LYS A 87 -11.07 -7.54 -6.67
CA LYS A 87 -10.77 -8.60 -7.64
C LYS A 87 -9.45 -9.32 -7.34
N TRP A 88 -8.39 -8.56 -7.14
CA TRP A 88 -7.06 -9.12 -6.86
C TRP A 88 -7.00 -9.85 -5.53
N TYR A 89 -7.75 -9.38 -4.52
CA TYR A 89 -7.88 -10.10 -3.26
C TYR A 89 -8.42 -11.52 -3.48
N VAL A 90 -9.51 -11.66 -4.24
CA VAL A 90 -10.10 -12.97 -4.56
C VAL A 90 -9.12 -13.84 -5.35
N TYR A 91 -8.42 -13.28 -6.36
CA TYR A 91 -7.44 -14.04 -7.13
C TYR A 91 -6.33 -14.62 -6.26
N ILE A 92 -5.73 -13.79 -5.40
CA ILE A 92 -4.64 -14.22 -4.51
C ILE A 92 -5.15 -15.22 -3.49
N TYR A 93 -6.35 -15.01 -2.93
CA TYR A 93 -6.96 -15.94 -1.99
C TYR A 93 -7.14 -17.36 -2.57
N PHE A 94 -7.69 -17.47 -3.79
CA PHE A 94 -7.86 -18.76 -4.47
C PHE A 94 -6.55 -19.38 -4.91
N LEU A 95 -5.56 -18.57 -5.29
CA LEU A 95 -4.20 -19.06 -5.55
C LEU A 95 -3.58 -19.70 -4.31
N ILE A 96 -3.73 -19.06 -3.13
CA ILE A 96 -3.24 -19.60 -1.86
C ILE A 96 -3.95 -20.92 -1.51
N LEU A 97 -5.28 -21.01 -1.69
CA LEU A 97 -6.03 -22.25 -1.48
C LEU A 97 -5.56 -23.36 -2.40
N GLY A 98 -5.28 -23.05 -3.66
CA GLY A 98 -4.75 -24.02 -4.62
C GLY A 98 -3.35 -24.53 -4.22
N LEU A 99 -2.48 -23.66 -3.71
CA LEU A 99 -1.16 -24.03 -3.20
C LEU A 99 -1.26 -24.90 -1.95
N GLU A 100 -2.19 -24.61 -1.04
CA GLU A 100 -2.40 -25.41 0.17
C GLU A 100 -2.81 -26.86 -0.17
N ILE A 101 -3.72 -27.03 -1.14
CA ILE A 101 -4.13 -28.36 -1.63
C ILE A 101 -2.96 -29.10 -2.29
N SER A 102 -2.05 -28.36 -2.92
CA SER A 102 -0.83 -28.94 -3.51
C SER A 102 0.20 -29.38 -2.45
N GLY A 103 -0.06 -29.10 -1.15
CA GLY A 103 0.81 -29.48 -0.03
C GLY A 103 1.76 -28.36 0.42
N VAL A 104 1.60 -27.14 -0.08
CA VAL A 104 2.42 -25.99 0.31
C VAL A 104 1.74 -25.23 1.45
N SER A 105 2.20 -25.42 2.68
CA SER A 105 1.61 -24.84 3.89
C SER A 105 2.07 -23.39 4.13
N ILE A 106 1.68 -22.46 3.26
CA ILE A 106 2.00 -21.01 3.40
C ILE A 106 0.78 -20.14 3.71
N LYS A 107 -0.42 -20.74 3.76
CA LYS A 107 -1.70 -20.03 3.86
C LYS A 107 -1.72 -18.97 4.94
N ASN A 108 -1.39 -19.31 6.18
CA ASN A 108 -1.51 -18.39 7.31
C ASN A 108 -0.57 -17.18 7.16
N ILE A 109 0.67 -17.40 6.68
CA ILE A 109 1.66 -16.34 6.49
C ILE A 109 1.18 -15.38 5.41
N VAL A 110 0.77 -15.93 4.26
CA VAL A 110 0.37 -15.12 3.10
C VAL A 110 -0.95 -14.41 3.34
N LEU A 111 -1.94 -15.04 4.01
CA LEU A 111 -3.20 -14.38 4.34
C LEU A 111 -3.02 -13.25 5.34
N THR A 112 -2.16 -13.42 6.35
CA THR A 112 -1.84 -12.34 7.28
C THR A 112 -1.17 -11.17 6.57
N PHE A 113 -0.16 -11.45 5.74
CA PHE A 113 0.49 -10.42 4.93
C PHE A 113 -0.49 -9.72 3.98
N LEU A 114 -1.34 -10.48 3.29
CA LEU A 114 -2.35 -9.95 2.39
C LEU A 114 -3.33 -9.03 3.12
N SER A 115 -3.82 -9.44 4.28
CA SER A 115 -4.72 -8.61 5.10
C SER A 115 -4.06 -7.31 5.51
N ASN A 116 -2.82 -7.36 5.99
CA ASN A 116 -2.05 -6.16 6.36
C ASN A 116 -1.82 -5.25 5.16
N LEU A 117 -1.50 -5.81 3.99
CA LEU A 117 -1.31 -5.07 2.75
C LEU A 117 -2.59 -4.31 2.35
N TYR A 118 -3.76 -4.96 2.44
CA TYR A 118 -5.04 -4.30 2.10
C TYR A 118 -5.40 -3.18 3.06
N ILE A 119 -5.14 -3.37 4.36
CA ILE A 119 -5.34 -2.31 5.36
C ILE A 119 -4.38 -1.14 5.10
N ALA A 120 -3.11 -1.44 4.79
CA ALA A 120 -2.12 -0.42 4.45
C ALA A 120 -2.51 0.39 3.21
N ILE A 121 -3.00 -0.29 2.15
CA ILE A 121 -3.56 0.40 0.98
C ILE A 121 -4.74 1.29 1.38
N GLY A 122 -5.62 0.81 2.26
CA GLY A 122 -6.74 1.59 2.79
C GLY A 122 -6.27 2.85 3.54
N ILE A 123 -5.26 2.73 4.40
CA ILE A 123 -4.65 3.86 5.12
C ILE A 123 -4.06 4.87 4.12
N PHE A 124 -3.34 4.40 3.11
CA PHE A 124 -2.75 5.27 2.11
C PHE A 124 -3.82 6.00 1.26
N LEU A 125 -4.85 5.30 0.78
CA LEU A 125 -5.95 5.90 0.03
C LEU A 125 -6.72 6.93 0.85
N PHE A 126 -6.95 6.65 2.14
CA PHE A 126 -7.54 7.63 3.06
C PHE A 126 -6.64 8.85 3.23
N GLY A 127 -5.32 8.64 3.36
CA GLY A 127 -4.33 9.70 3.45
C GLY A 127 -4.34 10.64 2.25
N LEU A 128 -4.53 10.11 1.03
CA LEU A 128 -4.65 10.92 -0.18
C LEU A 128 -5.88 11.85 -0.12
N ILE A 129 -7.01 11.39 0.44
CA ILE A 129 -8.20 12.23 0.65
C ILE A 129 -7.89 13.35 1.63
N VAL A 130 -7.30 13.00 2.80
CA VAL A 130 -6.96 13.97 3.84
C VAL A 130 -5.99 15.03 3.31
N ALA A 131 -4.97 14.60 2.56
CA ALA A 131 -4.01 15.50 1.92
C ALA A 131 -4.66 16.46 0.92
N GLN A 132 -5.63 15.98 0.13
CA GLN A 132 -6.36 16.82 -0.83
C GLN A 132 -7.31 17.80 -0.13
N ILE A 133 -7.94 17.40 0.98
CA ILE A 133 -8.76 18.30 1.80
C ILE A 133 -7.88 19.45 2.36
N ALA A 134 -6.72 19.12 2.92
CA ALA A 134 -5.79 20.12 3.45
C ALA A 134 -5.32 21.07 2.34
N TYR A 135 -4.98 20.52 1.17
CA TYR A 135 -4.65 21.34 -0.02
C TYR A 135 -5.79 22.32 -0.34
N ASN A 136 -7.03 21.84 -0.48
CA ASN A 136 -8.18 22.66 -0.87
C ASN A 136 -8.46 23.77 0.16
N ILE A 137 -8.30 23.47 1.46
CA ILE A 137 -8.49 24.48 2.53
C ILE A 137 -7.46 25.61 2.42
N ILE A 138 -6.18 25.26 2.27
CA ILE A 138 -5.11 26.24 2.17
C ILE A 138 -5.20 27.02 0.86
N TYR A 139 -5.46 26.35 -0.26
CA TYR A 139 -5.55 26.98 -1.58
C TYR A 139 -6.70 27.98 -1.68
N LYS A 140 -7.83 27.74 -0.98
CA LYS A 140 -8.99 28.67 -0.90
C LYS A 140 -8.80 29.80 0.10
N SER A 141 -7.72 29.78 0.89
CA SER A 141 -7.43 30.85 1.85
C SER A 141 -6.90 32.11 1.16
N ASN A 142 -6.93 33.24 1.88
CA ASN A 142 -6.41 34.52 1.38
C ASN A 142 -4.91 34.74 1.67
N ILE A 143 -4.16 33.64 1.83
CA ILE A 143 -2.70 33.69 2.09
C ILE A 143 -1.97 34.03 0.78
N LYS A 144 -0.97 34.91 0.83
CA LYS A 144 -0.23 35.38 -0.36
C LYS A 144 0.47 34.23 -1.11
N GLU A 145 1.06 33.26 -0.39
CA GLU A 145 1.82 32.13 -0.95
C GLU A 145 1.01 30.84 -0.87
N LYS A 146 -0.31 30.91 -1.09
CA LYS A 146 -1.23 29.78 -0.89
C LYS A 146 -0.93 28.55 -1.76
N GLU A 147 -0.45 28.75 -2.99
CA GLU A 147 -0.10 27.64 -3.89
C GLU A 147 1.06 26.80 -3.32
N LEU A 148 2.14 27.46 -2.95
CA LEU A 148 3.30 26.79 -2.38
C LEU A 148 2.96 26.10 -1.05
N LEU A 149 2.22 26.78 -0.16
CA LEU A 149 1.83 26.23 1.14
C LEU A 149 0.87 25.04 1.01
N SER A 150 -0.07 25.09 0.06
CA SER A 150 -1.00 24.00 -0.18
C SER A 150 -0.29 22.77 -0.74
N ASP A 151 0.66 22.95 -1.66
CA ASP A 151 1.46 21.84 -2.20
C ASP A 151 2.34 21.21 -1.12
N ILE A 152 3.05 22.01 -0.32
CA ILE A 152 3.85 21.50 0.79
C ILE A 152 3.00 20.69 1.77
N ALA A 153 1.85 21.23 2.19
CA ALA A 153 0.95 20.54 3.12
C ALA A 153 0.45 19.20 2.54
N LYS A 154 0.08 19.19 1.26
CA LYS A 154 -0.35 17.99 0.56
C LYS A 154 0.75 16.93 0.55
N TYR A 155 1.95 17.28 0.10
CA TYR A 155 3.04 16.30 0.00
C TYR A 155 3.51 15.78 1.36
N VAL A 156 3.55 16.63 2.39
CA VAL A 156 3.87 16.23 3.76
C VAL A 156 2.83 15.22 4.27
N LEU A 157 1.55 15.48 4.09
CA LEU A 157 0.50 14.55 4.50
C LEU A 157 0.53 13.23 3.71
N VAL A 158 0.71 13.28 2.39
CA VAL A 158 0.89 12.07 1.57
C VAL A 158 2.06 11.24 2.08
N TYR A 159 3.19 11.89 2.39
CA TYR A 159 4.36 11.21 2.94
C TYR A 159 4.08 10.56 4.29
N ILE A 160 3.42 11.26 5.22
CA ILE A 160 3.07 10.72 6.54
C ILE A 160 2.19 9.46 6.38
N PHE A 161 1.13 9.52 5.58
CA PHE A 161 0.24 8.38 5.38
C PHE A 161 0.89 7.23 4.60
N PHE A 162 1.82 7.53 3.69
CA PHE A 162 2.64 6.53 3.04
C PHE A 162 3.51 5.78 4.06
N VAL A 163 4.22 6.50 4.93
CA VAL A 163 5.05 5.89 5.98
C VAL A 163 4.20 5.06 6.94
N LEU A 164 3.04 5.56 7.39
CA LEU A 164 2.10 4.81 8.24
C LEU A 164 1.60 3.54 7.55
N SER A 165 1.36 3.59 6.23
CA SER A 165 0.95 2.40 5.47
C SER A 165 2.06 1.34 5.39
N LEU A 166 3.32 1.75 5.25
CA LEU A 166 4.48 0.85 5.26
C LEU A 166 4.68 0.19 6.62
N ASP A 167 4.52 0.94 7.72
CA ASP A 167 4.60 0.42 9.08
C ASP A 167 3.58 -0.70 9.31
N TYR A 168 2.37 -0.52 8.82
CA TYR A 168 1.31 -1.51 8.97
C TYR A 168 1.62 -2.84 8.26
N ILE A 169 2.38 -2.84 7.18
CA ILE A 169 2.85 -4.05 6.49
C ILE A 169 4.01 -4.72 7.26
N GLY A 170 4.60 -4.02 8.25
CA GLY A 170 5.76 -4.48 9.00
C GLY A 170 7.10 -4.14 8.32
N ILE A 171 7.12 -3.18 7.41
CA ILE A 171 8.36 -2.64 6.85
C ILE A 171 8.97 -1.70 7.88
N LYS A 172 10.25 -1.89 8.19
CA LYS A 172 10.96 -1.00 9.12
C LYS A 172 10.99 0.42 8.58
N ILE A 173 10.23 1.30 9.23
CA ILE A 173 10.05 2.69 8.79
C ILE A 173 11.04 3.66 9.44
N GLU A 174 11.95 3.17 10.29
CA GLU A 174 12.93 4.00 11.00
C GLU A 174 13.66 4.99 10.08
N ILE A 175 14.08 4.54 8.90
CA ILE A 175 14.76 5.38 7.90
C ILE A 175 13.83 6.51 7.41
N PHE A 176 12.55 6.21 7.18
CA PHE A 176 11.57 7.19 6.72
C PHE A 176 11.22 8.20 7.82
N LEU A 177 11.12 7.75 9.09
CA LEU A 177 10.91 8.61 10.24
C LEU A 177 12.10 9.53 10.48
N ASP A 178 13.32 9.00 10.37
CA ASP A 178 14.54 9.80 10.49
C ASP A 178 14.61 10.87 9.39
N LEU A 179 14.25 10.53 8.17
CA LEU A 179 14.21 11.50 7.07
C LEU A 179 13.21 12.63 7.34
N LEU A 180 12.02 12.32 7.85
CA LEU A 180 11.04 13.32 8.29
C LEU A 180 11.58 14.18 9.44
N ARG A 181 12.25 13.56 10.40
CA ARG A 181 12.88 14.26 11.54
C ARG A 181 13.96 15.23 11.08
N TYR A 182 14.85 14.81 10.18
CA TYR A 182 15.88 15.71 9.61
C TYR A 182 15.27 16.83 8.79
N PHE A 183 14.22 16.56 8.02
CA PHE A 183 13.50 17.61 7.31
C PHE A 183 12.86 18.63 8.26
N ALA A 184 12.20 18.18 9.33
CA ALA A 184 11.63 19.04 10.36
C ALA A 184 12.69 19.88 11.08
N LEU A 185 13.85 19.29 11.38
CA LEU A 185 14.99 20.01 11.99
C LEU A 185 15.53 21.08 11.03
N ALA A 186 15.74 20.77 9.76
CA ALA A 186 16.20 21.72 8.76
C ALA A 186 15.22 22.88 8.59
N ALA A 187 13.92 22.60 8.53
CA ALA A 187 12.87 23.60 8.45
C ALA A 187 12.85 24.50 9.71
N SER A 188 13.00 23.92 10.89
CA SER A 188 13.04 24.66 12.15
C SER A 188 14.25 25.59 12.24
N ILE A 189 15.42 25.12 11.82
CA ILE A 189 16.65 25.92 11.78
C ILE A 189 16.50 27.07 10.77
N SER A 190 15.97 26.79 9.59
CA SER A 190 15.73 27.81 8.54
C SER A 190 14.76 28.91 9.02
N LEU A 191 13.67 28.50 9.70
CA LEU A 191 12.72 29.43 10.31
C LEU A 191 13.39 30.27 11.42
N GLY A 192 14.20 29.65 12.25
CA GLY A 192 14.96 30.34 13.31
C GLY A 192 15.89 31.41 12.74
N ILE A 193 16.66 31.07 11.70
CA ILE A 193 17.54 32.02 11.00
C ILE A 193 16.75 33.18 10.37
N PHE A 194 15.64 32.84 9.68
CA PHE A 194 14.78 33.83 9.06
C PHE A 194 14.20 34.82 10.06
N LEU A 195 13.70 34.31 11.20
CA LEU A 195 13.20 35.19 12.28
C LEU A 195 14.32 36.06 12.90
N ALA A 196 15.52 35.50 13.09
CA ALA A 196 16.66 36.23 13.59
C ALA A 196 17.04 37.37 12.63
N VAL A 197 17.05 37.13 11.33
CA VAL A 197 17.33 38.17 10.32
C VAL A 197 16.28 39.25 10.35
N ILE A 198 14.98 38.92 10.45
CA ILE A 198 13.89 39.91 10.57
C ILE A 198 14.08 40.78 11.80
N VAL A 199 14.39 40.17 12.95
CA VAL A 199 14.64 40.92 14.19
C VAL A 199 15.83 41.86 14.05
N LEU A 200 16.96 41.37 13.49
CA LEU A 200 18.13 42.19 13.25
C LEU A 200 17.84 43.42 12.31
N ILE A 201 17.10 43.17 11.24
CA ILE A 201 16.71 44.28 10.32
C ILE A 201 15.83 45.30 11.02
N ARG A 202 14.83 44.85 11.81
CA ARG A 202 13.87 45.70 12.50
C ARG A 202 14.51 46.54 13.60
N TYR A 203 15.47 46.00 14.31
CA TYR A 203 16.11 46.68 15.45
C TYR A 203 17.52 47.15 15.14
N LYS A 204 17.91 47.22 13.88
CA LYS A 204 19.27 47.66 13.45
C LYS A 204 19.71 48.98 14.10
N GLU A 205 18.84 49.99 14.09
CA GLU A 205 19.18 51.31 14.66
C GLU A 205 19.33 51.30 16.19
N GLU A 206 18.60 50.46 16.91
CA GLU A 206 18.72 50.32 18.36
C GLU A 206 19.99 49.53 18.72
N ILE A 207 20.35 48.50 17.96
CA ILE A 207 21.57 47.69 18.17
C ILE A 207 22.80 48.54 17.89
N GLU A 208 22.81 49.39 16.84
CA GLU A 208 23.92 50.32 16.55
C GLU A 208 24.14 51.37 17.64
N LYS A 209 23.08 51.79 18.37
CA LYS A 209 23.19 52.68 19.53
C LYS A 209 23.77 52.02 20.77
N ILE A 210 23.59 50.71 20.93
CA ILE A 210 24.12 49.95 22.09
C ILE A 210 25.60 49.58 21.88
N LEU A 211 26.02 49.42 20.63
CA LEU A 211 27.40 49.04 20.27
C LEU A 211 28.36 50.20 20.15
N LYS A 212 27.87 51.46 20.24
CA LYS A 212 28.64 52.68 20.34
C LYS A 212 28.70 53.15 21.78
#